data_32c57367cf322552aeeb131fa7e96ba5
#
_entry.id   32c57367cf322552aeeb131fa7e96ba5
#
_cell.length_a   1.000
_cell.length_b   1.000
_cell.length_c   1.000
_cell.angle_alpha   90.00
_cell.angle_beta   90.00
_cell.angle_gamma   90.00
#
_symmetry.space_group_name_H-M   'P 1'
#
loop_
_entity.id
_entity.type
_entity.pdbx_description
1 polymer ?
#
loop_
_entity_poly.entity_id
_entity_poly.type
_entity_poly.pdbx_seq_one_letter_code
_entity_poly.pdbx_strand_id
1 'polypeptide(L)'
;LSALMITYPSTHGVFETNIREICKIIHDNGGQVYLDGANLNAQVGLAKPCDYGADVCHLNLHKTFCIPHGGGGPGVGPIGVAQHLVPFMNQRVSAAPQGSASILPISWMYIRMMGGDGLRKASEISLLSANWLAHKIDSDFKVLYKAKNGRVAHECIFDCRTLPVTAEDIAKRLMDYGFHAPTLSWPVLGTMMVEPTESESLDELKRFVDAMEKIKREIFTISDIVKNAPHTESEVCGQWIHGYTREEACFPN
;
A
#
# COMPACT_ATOMS: atom_id res chain seq x y z
N LEU A 1 12.13 29.26 5.79
CA LEU A 1 11.53 27.96 5.46
C LEU A 1 10.04 28.13 5.23
N SER A 2 9.49 27.65 4.08
CA SER A 2 8.06 27.84 3.80
C SER A 2 7.23 26.64 4.22
N ALA A 3 7.64 25.44 3.85
CA ALA A 3 6.89 24.23 4.16
C ALA A 3 7.77 22.98 4.09
N LEU A 4 7.31 21.93 4.78
CA LEU A 4 7.71 20.54 4.59
C LEU A 4 6.49 19.77 4.11
N MET A 5 6.65 18.96 3.06
CA MET A 5 5.67 17.91 2.71
C MET A 5 6.21 16.56 3.16
N ILE A 6 5.39 15.79 3.85
CA ILE A 6 5.76 14.48 4.38
C ILE A 6 4.60 13.49 4.22
N THR A 7 4.92 12.24 3.90
CA THR A 7 3.98 11.11 3.93
C THR A 7 4.14 10.38 5.27
N TYR A 8 3.05 10.10 5.98
CA TYR A 8 3.10 9.43 7.28
C TYR A 8 1.93 8.44 7.43
N PRO A 9 2.22 7.14 7.78
CA PRO A 9 3.57 6.54 7.77
C PRO A 9 4.25 6.71 6.40
N SER A 10 5.57 6.55 6.37
CA SER A 10 6.34 6.81 5.15
C SER A 10 6.04 5.79 4.05
N THR A 11 6.32 6.15 2.78
CA THR A 11 6.24 5.25 1.62
C THR A 11 7.20 4.05 1.69
N HIS A 12 8.09 4.02 2.70
CA HIS A 12 8.94 2.88 3.00
C HIS A 12 8.27 1.86 3.93
N GLY A 13 6.97 2.05 4.24
CA GLY A 13 6.21 1.15 5.09
C GLY A 13 6.58 1.22 6.58
N VAL A 14 7.07 2.35 7.07
CA VAL A 14 7.46 2.52 8.48
C VAL A 14 6.96 3.82 9.07
N PHE A 15 6.66 3.82 10.37
CA PHE A 15 6.35 5.02 11.13
C PHE A 15 7.63 5.73 11.57
N GLU A 16 7.73 7.01 11.23
CA GLU A 16 8.78 7.88 11.76
C GLU A 16 8.53 8.15 13.23
N THR A 17 9.41 7.66 14.10
CA THR A 17 9.28 7.82 15.56
C THR A 17 9.40 9.25 16.01
N ASN A 18 10.13 10.10 15.27
CA ASN A 18 10.41 11.49 15.59
C ASN A 18 9.49 12.48 14.87
N ILE A 19 8.34 12.05 14.35
CA ILE A 19 7.44 12.89 13.55
C ILE A 19 7.08 14.21 14.27
N ARG A 20 6.83 14.16 15.58
CA ARG A 20 6.51 15.37 16.38
C ARG A 20 7.68 16.35 16.45
N GLU A 21 8.90 15.84 16.61
CA GLU A 21 10.12 16.65 16.63
C GLU A 21 10.39 17.28 15.25
N ILE A 22 10.19 16.50 14.18
CA ILE A 22 10.31 17.00 12.81
C ILE A 22 9.33 18.15 12.57
N CYS A 23 8.04 17.98 12.89
CA CYS A 23 7.05 19.04 12.77
C CYS A 23 7.43 20.28 13.60
N LYS A 24 7.86 20.07 14.83
CA LYS A 24 8.31 21.17 15.71
C LYS A 24 9.48 21.96 15.11
N ILE A 25 10.49 21.28 14.57
CA ILE A 25 11.62 21.96 13.91
C ILE A 25 11.15 22.83 12.75
N ILE A 26 10.20 22.34 11.95
CA ILE A 26 9.64 23.11 10.84
C ILE A 26 8.91 24.35 11.34
N HIS A 27 8.07 24.20 12.35
CA HIS A 27 7.33 25.33 12.95
C HIS A 27 8.25 26.35 13.61
N ASP A 28 9.25 25.91 14.37
CA ASP A 28 10.24 26.79 15.01
C ASP A 28 11.01 27.67 14.00
N ASN A 29 11.07 27.22 12.72
CA ASN A 29 11.70 27.96 11.62
C ASN A 29 10.67 28.65 10.70
N GLY A 30 9.42 28.82 11.14
CA GLY A 30 8.36 29.56 10.44
C GLY A 30 7.72 28.81 9.28
N GLY A 31 8.00 27.52 9.12
CA GLY A 31 7.41 26.69 8.07
C GLY A 31 6.09 26.05 8.48
N GLN A 32 5.38 25.48 7.49
CA GLN A 32 4.17 24.70 7.68
C GLN A 32 4.40 23.24 7.28
N VAL A 33 3.64 22.32 7.87
CA VAL A 33 3.73 20.88 7.57
C VAL A 33 2.53 20.43 6.78
N TYR A 34 2.78 20.02 5.53
CA TYR A 34 1.78 19.37 4.68
C TYR A 34 1.93 17.85 4.77
N LEU A 35 0.89 17.19 5.26
CA LEU A 35 0.82 15.73 5.33
C LEU A 35 0.15 15.17 4.07
N ASP A 36 0.87 14.30 3.39
CA ASP A 36 0.26 13.39 2.42
C ASP A 36 -0.51 12.29 3.17
N GLY A 37 -1.84 12.32 3.04
CA GLY A 37 -2.74 11.38 3.68
C GLY A 37 -2.97 10.09 2.88
N ALA A 38 -2.12 9.76 1.91
CA ALA A 38 -2.22 8.52 1.14
C ALA A 38 -2.20 7.27 2.03
N ASN A 39 -1.44 7.31 3.13
CA ASN A 39 -1.27 6.20 4.07
C ASN A 39 -2.16 6.32 5.32
N LEU A 40 -3.31 7.00 5.20
CA LEU A 40 -4.23 7.20 6.31
C LEU A 40 -4.85 5.89 6.84
N ASN A 41 -4.85 4.81 6.04
CA ASN A 41 -5.26 3.46 6.43
C ASN A 41 -4.60 2.98 7.72
N ALA A 42 -3.35 3.40 7.95
CA ALA A 42 -2.60 3.06 9.16
C ALA A 42 -2.92 3.96 10.36
N GLN A 43 -3.78 4.97 10.22
CA GLN A 43 -3.95 6.02 11.22
C GLN A 43 -5.39 6.19 11.71
N VAL A 44 -6.39 5.90 10.89
CA VAL A 44 -7.81 6.19 11.23
C VAL A 44 -8.18 5.55 12.56
N GLY A 45 -8.66 6.39 13.49
CA GLY A 45 -9.01 5.95 14.85
C GLY A 45 -7.83 5.69 15.80
N LEU A 46 -6.58 5.73 15.32
CA LEU A 46 -5.36 5.49 16.10
C LEU A 46 -4.52 6.75 16.30
N ALA A 47 -4.40 7.58 15.27
CA ALA A 47 -3.63 8.82 15.31
C ALA A 47 -4.34 9.90 14.51
N LYS A 48 -4.18 11.16 14.93
CA LYS A 48 -4.72 12.32 14.22
C LYS A 48 -3.56 13.17 13.70
N PRO A 49 -3.57 13.58 12.42
CA PRO A 49 -2.55 14.44 11.84
C PRO A 49 -2.20 15.69 12.67
N CYS A 50 -3.21 16.35 13.22
CA CYS A 50 -3.01 17.54 14.06
C CYS A 50 -2.28 17.25 15.39
N ASP A 51 -2.40 16.03 15.94
CA ASP A 51 -1.82 15.70 17.24
C ASP A 51 -0.27 15.58 17.18
N TYR A 52 0.29 15.38 15.99
CA TYR A 52 1.73 15.34 15.80
C TYR A 52 2.27 16.54 15.02
N GLY A 53 1.41 17.50 14.63
CA GLY A 53 1.86 18.79 14.12
C GLY A 53 1.66 18.99 12.62
N ALA A 54 0.80 18.22 11.94
CA ALA A 54 0.44 18.51 10.56
C ALA A 54 -0.51 19.72 10.50
N ASP A 55 -0.19 20.69 9.62
CA ASP A 55 -1.00 21.89 9.40
C ASP A 55 -2.01 21.72 8.28
N VAL A 56 -1.67 20.90 7.29
CA VAL A 56 -2.54 20.52 6.17
C VAL A 56 -2.45 19.02 5.98
N CYS A 57 -3.59 18.38 5.72
CA CYS A 57 -3.62 16.96 5.33
C CYS A 57 -4.62 16.77 4.19
N HIS A 58 -4.19 16.22 3.05
CA HIS A 58 -5.12 15.74 2.04
C HIS A 58 -5.51 14.28 2.31
N LEU A 59 -6.69 13.90 1.85
CA LEU A 59 -7.26 12.57 2.02
C LEU A 59 -7.43 11.90 0.66
N ASN A 60 -6.95 10.68 0.53
CA ASN A 60 -7.19 9.84 -0.64
C ASN A 60 -8.41 8.95 -0.38
N LEU A 61 -9.59 9.42 -0.78
CA LEU A 61 -10.84 8.69 -0.54
C LEU A 61 -10.86 7.32 -1.24
N HIS A 62 -10.19 7.20 -2.38
CA HIS A 62 -10.03 5.95 -3.13
C HIS A 62 -9.07 4.93 -2.49
N LYS A 63 -8.39 5.30 -1.42
CA LYS A 63 -7.54 4.40 -0.63
C LYS A 63 -8.21 4.01 0.68
N THR A 64 -8.61 5.00 1.47
CA THR A 64 -9.06 4.78 2.85
C THR A 64 -10.59 4.77 2.99
N PHE A 65 -11.34 5.39 2.06
CA PHE A 65 -12.78 5.65 2.22
C PHE A 65 -13.63 5.14 1.05
N CYS A 66 -13.22 4.05 0.41
CA CYS A 66 -13.99 3.19 -0.49
C CYS A 66 -14.49 3.79 -1.80
N ILE A 67 -14.13 5.00 -2.20
CA ILE A 67 -14.55 5.45 -3.53
C ILE A 67 -13.78 4.70 -4.61
N PRO A 68 -14.38 4.48 -5.81
CA PRO A 68 -13.67 3.86 -6.92
C PRO A 68 -12.55 4.75 -7.41
N HIS A 69 -11.42 4.17 -7.84
CA HIS A 69 -10.35 4.87 -8.55
C HIS A 69 -10.61 4.90 -10.06
N GLY A 70 -11.21 3.87 -10.62
CA GLY A 70 -11.82 3.82 -11.94
C GLY A 70 -10.88 4.15 -13.10
N GLY A 71 -9.63 3.68 -13.06
CA GLY A 71 -8.68 3.93 -14.16
C GLY A 71 -8.25 5.39 -14.32
N GLY A 72 -8.37 6.20 -13.29
CA GLY A 72 -8.00 7.62 -13.30
C GLY A 72 -8.79 8.41 -12.28
N GLY A 73 -9.79 7.76 -11.76
CA GLY A 73 -10.57 8.17 -10.61
C GLY A 73 -11.43 9.41 -10.79
N PRO A 74 -12.49 9.51 -10.02
CA PRO A 74 -13.21 10.75 -9.84
C PRO A 74 -12.35 11.74 -9.04
N GLY A 75 -12.34 12.99 -9.49
CA GLY A 75 -11.53 14.05 -8.91
C GLY A 75 -12.10 14.59 -7.61
N VAL A 76 -11.86 13.93 -6.48
CA VAL A 76 -12.18 14.42 -5.15
C VAL A 76 -10.99 14.18 -4.23
N GLY A 77 -10.48 15.26 -3.66
CA GLY A 77 -9.40 15.25 -2.68
C GLY A 77 -9.73 16.19 -1.52
N PRO A 78 -10.46 15.73 -0.49
CA PRO A 78 -10.70 16.54 0.69
C PRO A 78 -9.39 16.90 1.39
N ILE A 79 -9.34 18.10 1.94
CA ILE A 79 -8.23 18.56 2.78
C ILE A 79 -8.74 19.02 4.14
N GLY A 80 -7.98 18.68 5.18
CA GLY A 80 -8.08 19.29 6.49
C GLY A 80 -6.98 20.31 6.69
N VAL A 81 -7.28 21.44 7.31
CA VAL A 81 -6.30 22.49 7.59
C VAL A 81 -6.36 22.92 9.05
N ALA A 82 -5.20 23.31 9.60
CA ALA A 82 -5.12 23.91 10.93
C ALA A 82 -5.83 25.29 10.96
N GLN A 83 -6.33 25.68 12.14
CA GLN A 83 -7.18 26.86 12.32
C GLN A 83 -6.51 28.15 11.78
N HIS A 84 -5.22 28.31 11.95
CA HIS A 84 -4.50 29.52 11.50
C HIS A 84 -4.42 29.64 9.97
N LEU A 85 -4.64 28.56 9.21
CA LEU A 85 -4.64 28.56 7.75
C LEU A 85 -6.04 28.82 7.15
N VAL A 86 -7.11 28.70 7.95
CA VAL A 86 -8.49 28.91 7.47
C VAL A 86 -8.69 30.25 6.76
N PRO A 87 -8.15 31.40 7.22
CA PRO A 87 -8.30 32.68 6.52
C PRO A 87 -7.75 32.69 5.09
N PHE A 88 -6.84 31.79 4.77
CA PHE A 88 -6.18 31.71 3.46
C PHE A 88 -6.89 30.76 2.48
N MET A 89 -7.94 30.04 2.94
CA MET A 89 -8.69 29.06 2.13
C MET A 89 -9.75 29.66 1.22
N ASN A 90 -9.84 30.97 1.13
CA ASN A 90 -10.95 31.66 0.44
C ASN A 90 -10.85 31.70 -1.10
N GLN A 91 -9.81 31.14 -1.67
CA GLN A 91 -9.62 31.16 -3.13
C GLN A 91 -10.02 29.82 -3.75
N ARG A 92 -11.00 29.87 -4.65
CA ARG A 92 -11.39 28.72 -5.48
C ARG A 92 -10.38 28.59 -6.63
N VAL A 93 -9.65 27.48 -6.64
CA VAL A 93 -8.65 27.19 -7.71
C VAL A 93 -9.22 26.30 -8.82
N SER A 94 -10.47 25.86 -8.70
CA SER A 94 -11.11 24.93 -9.63
C SER A 94 -12.55 25.36 -9.95
N ALA A 95 -12.98 25.12 -11.19
CA ALA A 95 -14.35 25.28 -11.62
C ALA A 95 -15.32 24.31 -10.92
N ALA A 96 -14.82 23.20 -10.38
CA ALA A 96 -15.55 22.21 -9.61
C ALA A 96 -14.98 22.10 -8.19
N PRO A 97 -15.25 23.05 -7.28
CA PRO A 97 -14.61 23.12 -5.97
C PRO A 97 -14.97 21.95 -5.05
N GLN A 98 -16.06 21.22 -5.33
CA GLN A 98 -16.42 19.99 -4.63
C GLN A 98 -15.97 18.73 -5.39
N GLY A 99 -15.23 18.90 -6.50
CA GLY A 99 -14.81 17.80 -7.37
C GLY A 99 -16.01 16.98 -7.87
N SER A 100 -15.86 15.68 -8.00
CA SER A 100 -16.92 14.74 -8.38
C SER A 100 -17.82 14.43 -7.17
N ALA A 101 -18.62 15.38 -6.73
CA ALA A 101 -19.40 15.32 -5.48
C ALA A 101 -20.34 14.10 -5.39
N SER A 102 -20.78 13.56 -6.53
CA SER A 102 -21.68 12.40 -6.58
C SER A 102 -21.11 11.11 -5.97
N ILE A 103 -19.80 11.02 -5.78
CA ILE A 103 -19.17 9.86 -5.14
C ILE A 103 -19.03 9.98 -3.63
N LEU A 104 -19.21 11.18 -3.05
CA LEU A 104 -19.10 11.40 -1.61
C LEU A 104 -20.09 10.56 -0.77
N PRO A 105 -21.33 10.25 -1.24
CA PRO A 105 -22.21 9.33 -0.54
C PRO A 105 -21.60 7.96 -0.26
N ILE A 106 -20.68 7.46 -1.11
CA ILE A 106 -19.98 6.18 -0.90
C ILE A 106 -19.15 6.22 0.37
N SER A 107 -18.28 7.23 0.49
CA SER A 107 -17.48 7.43 1.71
C SER A 107 -18.34 7.69 2.94
N TRP A 108 -19.43 8.46 2.79
CA TRP A 108 -20.35 8.72 3.88
C TRP A 108 -21.02 7.44 4.38
N MET A 109 -21.51 6.58 3.47
CA MET A 109 -22.10 5.29 3.82
C MET A 109 -21.09 4.38 4.49
N TYR A 110 -19.89 4.26 3.95
CA TYR A 110 -18.81 3.47 4.54
C TYR A 110 -18.53 3.89 5.98
N ILE A 111 -18.32 5.18 6.21
CA ILE A 111 -18.08 5.73 7.55
C ILE A 111 -19.27 5.46 8.49
N ARG A 112 -20.51 5.62 8.00
CA ARG A 112 -21.71 5.35 8.78
C ARG A 112 -21.90 3.88 9.14
N MET A 113 -21.58 2.98 8.21
CA MET A 113 -21.67 1.53 8.41
C MET A 113 -20.60 1.02 9.38
N MET A 114 -19.37 1.50 9.23
CA MET A 114 -18.25 1.09 10.08
C MET A 114 -18.33 1.68 11.49
N GLY A 115 -18.77 2.92 11.61
CA GLY A 115 -18.68 3.67 12.86
C GLY A 115 -17.23 3.89 13.30
N GLY A 116 -17.05 4.57 14.45
CA GLY A 116 -15.72 4.88 14.97
C GLY A 116 -14.91 3.62 15.32
N ASP A 117 -15.56 2.64 15.96
CA ASP A 117 -14.92 1.39 16.38
C ASP A 117 -14.54 0.53 15.18
N GLY A 118 -15.40 0.43 14.17
CA GLY A 118 -15.11 -0.33 12.94
C GLY A 118 -13.96 0.27 12.16
N LEU A 119 -13.91 1.58 11.99
CA LEU A 119 -12.81 2.28 11.31
C LEU A 119 -11.48 2.09 12.05
N ARG A 120 -11.49 2.19 13.37
CA ARG A 120 -10.31 1.92 14.20
C ARG A 120 -9.84 0.47 14.03
N LYS A 121 -10.77 -0.49 14.10
CA LYS A 121 -10.47 -1.91 13.92
C LYS A 121 -9.90 -2.20 12.53
N ALA A 122 -10.39 -1.54 11.47
CA ALA A 122 -9.84 -1.65 10.13
C ALA A 122 -8.35 -1.27 10.10
N SER A 123 -7.98 -0.12 10.71
CA SER A 123 -6.57 0.29 10.82
C SER A 123 -5.74 -0.71 11.63
N GLU A 124 -6.25 -1.21 12.75
CA GLU A 124 -5.57 -2.21 13.58
C GLU A 124 -5.31 -3.51 12.80
N ILE A 125 -6.29 -3.99 12.02
CA ILE A 125 -6.16 -5.20 11.19
C ILE A 125 -5.18 -4.97 10.05
N SER A 126 -5.22 -3.82 9.37
CA SER A 126 -4.26 -3.49 8.31
C SER A 126 -2.81 -3.57 8.82
N LEU A 127 -2.56 -2.98 10.00
CA LEU A 127 -1.24 -3.03 10.64
C LEU A 127 -0.85 -4.46 11.04
N LEU A 128 -1.79 -5.22 11.60
CA LEU A 128 -1.55 -6.60 12.02
C LEU A 128 -1.23 -7.50 10.82
N SER A 129 -2.02 -7.42 9.76
CA SER A 129 -1.87 -8.22 8.54
C SER A 129 -0.52 -7.97 7.87
N ALA A 130 -0.12 -6.71 7.70
CA ALA A 130 1.18 -6.36 7.13
C ALA A 130 2.36 -6.88 7.98
N ASN A 131 2.27 -6.75 9.30
CA ASN A 131 3.31 -7.26 10.20
C ASN A 131 3.35 -8.79 10.22
N TRP A 132 2.21 -9.47 10.10
CA TRP A 132 2.14 -10.92 10.01
C TRP A 132 2.80 -11.42 8.71
N LEU A 133 2.47 -10.81 7.55
CA LEU A 133 3.11 -11.13 6.28
C LEU A 133 4.63 -10.84 6.31
N ALA A 134 5.03 -9.68 6.80
CA ALA A 134 6.43 -9.32 6.94
C ALA A 134 7.19 -10.36 7.77
N HIS A 135 6.60 -10.83 8.87
CA HIS A 135 7.22 -11.87 9.72
C HIS A 135 7.33 -13.21 9.01
N LYS A 136 6.30 -13.62 8.24
CA LYS A 136 6.26 -14.91 7.57
C LYS A 136 7.21 -15.00 6.37
N ILE A 137 7.33 -13.92 5.61
CA ILE A 137 8.04 -13.92 4.32
C ILE A 137 9.50 -13.45 4.45
N ASP A 138 9.89 -12.77 5.54
CA ASP A 138 11.20 -12.13 5.71
C ASP A 138 12.41 -13.07 5.53
N SER A 139 12.25 -14.37 5.79
CA SER A 139 13.32 -15.36 5.57
C SER A 139 13.59 -15.63 4.09
N ASP A 140 12.56 -15.60 3.25
CA ASP A 140 12.63 -15.91 1.84
C ASP A 140 12.81 -14.67 0.96
N PHE A 141 12.09 -13.61 1.31
CA PHE A 141 12.18 -12.29 0.68
C PHE A 141 12.37 -11.26 1.78
N LYS A 142 13.57 -10.74 1.89
CA LYS A 142 13.92 -9.81 2.96
C LYS A 142 13.03 -8.58 2.96
N VAL A 143 12.43 -8.26 4.11
CA VAL A 143 11.76 -6.98 4.33
C VAL A 143 12.80 -5.88 4.40
N LEU A 144 12.78 -4.97 3.42
CA LEU A 144 13.84 -3.99 3.22
C LEU A 144 13.88 -2.92 4.32
N TYR A 145 12.71 -2.49 4.79
CA TYR A 145 12.59 -1.46 5.82
C TYR A 145 11.75 -1.94 6.99
N LYS A 146 12.28 -1.75 8.18
CA LYS A 146 11.60 -2.00 9.45
C LYS A 146 11.94 -0.87 10.43
N ALA A 147 11.01 -0.52 11.26
CA ALA A 147 11.27 0.38 12.39
C ALA A 147 12.26 -0.25 13.39
N LYS A 148 12.79 0.53 14.32
CA LYS A 148 13.73 0.06 15.35
C LYS A 148 13.21 -1.13 16.19
N ASN A 149 11.90 -1.26 16.30
CA ASN A 149 11.24 -2.37 16.99
C ASN A 149 11.03 -3.61 16.10
N GLY A 150 11.57 -3.63 14.87
CA GLY A 150 11.45 -4.73 13.92
C GLY A 150 10.11 -4.81 13.18
N ARG A 151 9.23 -3.81 13.32
CA ARG A 151 7.89 -3.80 12.74
C ARG A 151 7.79 -2.88 11.51
N VAL A 152 6.77 -3.16 10.68
CA VAL A 152 6.32 -2.32 9.57
C VAL A 152 5.02 -1.60 9.93
N ALA A 153 4.58 -0.67 9.08
CA ALA A 153 3.26 -0.05 9.18
C ALA A 153 2.18 -0.98 8.55
N HIS A 154 1.32 -0.47 7.67
CA HIS A 154 0.25 -1.24 7.01
C HIS A 154 0.69 -1.90 5.69
N GLU A 155 1.90 -1.63 5.26
CA GLU A 155 2.53 -2.18 4.05
C GLU A 155 3.97 -2.60 4.36
N CYS A 156 4.51 -3.48 3.53
CA CYS A 156 5.90 -3.92 3.62
C CYS A 156 6.54 -4.02 2.24
N ILE A 157 7.86 -3.83 2.20
CA ILE A 157 8.64 -3.83 0.96
C ILE A 157 9.58 -5.02 0.98
N PHE A 158 9.36 -5.95 0.05
CA PHE A 158 10.21 -7.13 -0.13
C PHE A 158 11.31 -6.87 -1.15
N ASP A 159 12.54 -7.16 -0.77
CA ASP A 159 13.73 -7.01 -1.61
C ASP A 159 13.92 -8.20 -2.54
N CYS A 160 13.80 -7.99 -3.85
CA CYS A 160 14.00 -9.02 -4.86
C CYS A 160 15.35 -8.91 -5.57
N ARG A 161 16.18 -7.90 -5.27
CA ARG A 161 17.40 -7.57 -6.02
C ARG A 161 18.50 -8.61 -5.94
N THR A 162 18.46 -9.48 -4.94
CA THR A 162 19.46 -10.55 -4.75
C THR A 162 19.07 -11.88 -5.43
N LEU A 163 17.91 -11.92 -6.08
CA LEU A 163 17.38 -13.11 -6.74
C LEU A 163 17.83 -13.17 -8.22
N PRO A 164 17.92 -14.37 -8.82
CA PRO A 164 18.28 -14.53 -10.23
C PRO A 164 17.12 -14.25 -11.21
N VAL A 165 16.01 -13.69 -10.70
CA VAL A 165 14.83 -13.24 -11.43
C VAL A 165 14.48 -11.84 -10.99
N THR A 166 13.68 -11.12 -11.78
CA THR A 166 13.26 -9.76 -11.45
C THR A 166 12.03 -9.74 -10.53
N ALA A 167 11.79 -8.61 -9.87
CA ALA A 167 10.53 -8.40 -9.13
C ALA A 167 9.30 -8.51 -10.06
N GLU A 168 9.45 -8.12 -11.34
CA GLU A 168 8.40 -8.25 -12.36
C GLU A 168 8.09 -9.71 -12.66
N ASP A 169 9.10 -10.58 -12.80
CA ASP A 169 8.91 -12.02 -13.04
C ASP A 169 8.12 -12.65 -11.88
N ILE A 170 8.48 -12.32 -10.64
CA ILE A 170 7.78 -12.80 -9.44
C ILE A 170 6.33 -12.32 -9.42
N ALA A 171 6.10 -11.04 -9.72
CA ALA A 171 4.76 -10.47 -9.74
C ALA A 171 3.87 -11.11 -10.83
N LYS A 172 4.43 -11.39 -12.00
CA LYS A 172 3.76 -12.13 -13.07
C LYS A 172 3.46 -13.57 -12.66
N ARG A 173 4.39 -14.23 -11.97
CA ARG A 173 4.16 -15.59 -11.46
C ARG A 173 3.07 -15.62 -10.38
N LEU A 174 2.96 -14.58 -9.54
CA LEU A 174 1.84 -14.44 -8.60
C LEU A 174 0.47 -14.38 -9.31
N MET A 175 0.40 -13.89 -10.55
CA MET A 175 -0.84 -13.92 -11.34
C MET A 175 -1.26 -15.35 -11.68
N ASP A 176 -0.33 -16.26 -11.96
CA ASP A 176 -0.62 -17.69 -12.17
C ASP A 176 -1.14 -18.36 -10.88
N TYR A 177 -0.71 -17.86 -9.71
CA TYR A 177 -1.26 -18.26 -8.40
C TYR A 177 -2.59 -17.57 -8.06
N GLY A 178 -3.15 -16.76 -8.98
CA GLY A 178 -4.43 -16.09 -8.82
C GLY A 178 -4.38 -14.85 -7.92
N PHE A 179 -3.23 -14.19 -7.81
CA PHE A 179 -3.09 -12.92 -7.10
C PHE A 179 -2.97 -11.76 -8.07
N HIS A 180 -3.51 -10.63 -7.67
CA HIS A 180 -3.18 -9.37 -8.32
C HIS A 180 -1.71 -9.02 -8.05
N ALA A 181 -0.97 -8.63 -9.09
CA ALA A 181 0.43 -8.28 -8.95
C ALA A 181 0.63 -7.10 -7.96
N PRO A 182 1.57 -7.20 -7.01
CA PRO A 182 1.90 -6.11 -6.12
C PRO A 182 2.48 -4.90 -6.86
N THR A 183 2.54 -3.74 -6.19
CA THR A 183 3.26 -2.56 -6.70
C THR A 183 4.74 -2.87 -6.82
N LEU A 184 5.29 -2.63 -8.02
CA LEU A 184 6.67 -2.96 -8.35
C LEU A 184 7.58 -1.74 -8.31
N SER A 185 8.83 -1.97 -7.88
CA SER A 185 9.92 -0.99 -7.99
C SER A 185 9.59 0.38 -7.38
N TRP A 186 8.79 0.38 -6.33
CA TRP A 186 8.43 1.57 -5.57
C TRP A 186 8.44 1.27 -4.07
N PRO A 187 9.04 2.14 -3.25
CA PRO A 187 9.84 3.33 -3.60
C PRO A 187 11.25 3.01 -4.10
N VAL A 188 11.64 1.73 -4.15
CA VAL A 188 12.98 1.29 -4.54
C VAL A 188 12.91 0.33 -5.72
N LEU A 189 13.76 0.53 -6.71
CA LEU A 189 13.86 -0.38 -7.87
C LEU A 189 14.19 -1.81 -7.44
N GLY A 190 13.52 -2.79 -8.08
CA GLY A 190 13.74 -4.21 -7.84
C GLY A 190 13.13 -4.73 -6.54
N THR A 191 12.12 -4.04 -6.03
CA THR A 191 11.34 -4.46 -4.86
C THR A 191 9.87 -4.66 -5.20
N MET A 192 9.14 -5.33 -4.31
CA MET A 192 7.68 -5.42 -4.32
C MET A 192 7.12 -4.80 -3.04
N MET A 193 6.13 -3.92 -3.18
CA MET A 193 5.36 -3.39 -2.06
C MET A 193 4.06 -4.16 -1.92
N VAL A 194 3.83 -4.73 -0.74
CA VAL A 194 2.62 -5.49 -0.42
C VAL A 194 1.85 -4.81 0.70
N GLU A 195 0.62 -4.45 0.41
CA GLU A 195 -0.37 -3.90 1.34
C GLU A 195 -1.55 -4.87 1.42
N PRO A 196 -1.66 -5.70 2.47
CA PRO A 196 -2.74 -6.69 2.57
C PRO A 196 -4.09 -6.06 2.90
N THR A 197 -4.11 -4.83 3.40
CA THR A 197 -5.27 -4.10 3.91
C THR A 197 -5.99 -4.82 5.06
N GLU A 198 -7.17 -4.33 5.44
CA GLU A 198 -8.06 -4.96 6.42
C GLU A 198 -9.04 -5.96 5.78
N SER A 199 -9.14 -5.96 4.45
CA SER A 199 -10.15 -6.73 3.73
C SER A 199 -9.75 -8.17 3.45
N GLU A 200 -8.46 -8.49 3.52
CA GLU A 200 -7.99 -9.86 3.30
C GLU A 200 -8.22 -10.76 4.52
N SER A 201 -8.74 -11.97 4.28
CA SER A 201 -8.89 -12.97 5.32
C SER A 201 -7.54 -13.58 5.71
N LEU A 202 -7.45 -14.16 6.92
CA LEU A 202 -6.23 -14.87 7.34
C LEU A 202 -5.91 -16.04 6.39
N ASP A 203 -6.91 -16.70 5.81
CA ASP A 203 -6.69 -17.82 4.90
C ASP A 203 -6.12 -17.31 3.56
N GLU A 204 -6.58 -16.15 3.08
CA GLU A 204 -5.99 -15.51 1.90
C GLU A 204 -4.54 -15.07 2.15
N LEU A 205 -4.25 -14.52 3.32
CA LEU A 205 -2.88 -14.17 3.71
C LEU A 205 -1.97 -15.41 3.76
N LYS A 206 -2.47 -16.55 4.28
CA LYS A 206 -1.73 -17.83 4.27
C LYS A 206 -1.48 -18.30 2.84
N ARG A 207 -2.53 -18.27 1.98
CA ARG A 207 -2.41 -18.62 0.57
C ARG A 207 -1.34 -17.78 -0.14
N PHE A 208 -1.26 -16.49 0.18
CA PHE A 208 -0.21 -15.60 -0.35
C PHE A 208 1.19 -16.01 0.13
N VAL A 209 1.35 -16.32 1.42
CA VAL A 209 2.63 -16.82 1.97
C VAL A 209 3.04 -18.10 1.28
N ASP A 210 2.12 -19.08 1.16
CA ASP A 210 2.39 -20.35 0.49
C ASP A 210 2.81 -20.15 -0.97
N ALA A 211 2.16 -19.24 -1.69
CA ALA A 211 2.55 -18.88 -3.06
C ALA A 211 3.95 -18.29 -3.12
N MET A 212 4.29 -17.36 -2.24
CA MET A 212 5.61 -16.74 -2.18
C MET A 212 6.71 -17.77 -1.88
N GLU A 213 6.48 -18.69 -0.93
CA GLU A 213 7.40 -19.77 -0.61
C GLU A 213 7.60 -20.72 -1.80
N LYS A 214 6.54 -21.04 -2.55
CA LYS A 214 6.60 -21.87 -3.75
C LYS A 214 7.36 -21.17 -4.86
N ILE A 215 7.07 -19.91 -5.14
CA ILE A 215 7.79 -19.10 -6.12
C ILE A 215 9.28 -19.03 -5.75
N LYS A 216 9.60 -18.87 -4.47
CA LYS A 216 11.00 -18.91 -4.02
C LYS A 216 11.69 -20.22 -4.39
N ARG A 217 11.01 -21.35 -4.24
CA ARG A 217 11.56 -22.66 -4.66
C ARG A 217 11.69 -22.74 -6.18
N GLU A 218 10.67 -22.35 -6.93
CA GLU A 218 10.66 -22.34 -8.39
C GLU A 218 11.83 -21.53 -8.97
N ILE A 219 12.15 -20.38 -8.39
CA ILE A 219 13.28 -19.53 -8.79
C ILE A 219 14.59 -20.31 -8.85
N PHE A 220 14.81 -21.28 -7.96
CA PHE A 220 16.05 -22.05 -7.87
C PHE A 220 15.96 -23.44 -8.46
N THR A 221 14.78 -23.95 -8.77
CA THR A 221 14.59 -25.30 -9.33
C THR A 221 14.15 -25.29 -10.79
N ILE A 222 13.24 -24.38 -11.17
CA ILE A 222 12.64 -24.28 -12.50
C ILE A 222 12.47 -22.79 -12.85
N SER A 223 13.54 -22.02 -12.87
CA SER A 223 13.45 -20.55 -13.02
C SER A 223 12.70 -20.09 -14.26
N ASP A 224 12.65 -20.91 -15.32
CA ASP A 224 11.94 -20.57 -16.56
C ASP A 224 10.43 -20.46 -16.37
N ILE A 225 9.83 -21.21 -15.43
CA ILE A 225 8.41 -21.09 -15.12
C ILE A 225 8.07 -19.70 -14.55
N VAL A 226 8.98 -19.12 -13.78
CA VAL A 226 8.81 -17.77 -13.21
C VAL A 226 9.03 -16.70 -14.28
N LYS A 227 10.05 -16.87 -15.13
CA LYS A 227 10.39 -15.91 -16.19
C LYS A 227 9.37 -15.85 -17.33
N ASN A 228 8.70 -16.97 -17.61
CA ASN A 228 7.69 -17.05 -18.67
C ASN A 228 6.27 -16.70 -18.19
N ALA A 229 6.09 -16.46 -16.90
CA ALA A 229 4.81 -16.02 -16.35
C ALA A 229 4.40 -14.62 -16.87
N PRO A 230 3.09 -14.28 -16.93
CA PRO A 230 1.96 -15.16 -16.66
C PRO A 230 1.68 -16.10 -17.82
N HIS A 231 1.22 -17.33 -17.53
CA HIS A 231 0.83 -18.29 -18.55
C HIS A 231 -0.59 -18.02 -19.03
N THR A 232 -0.69 -17.50 -20.25
CA THR A 232 -1.97 -17.05 -20.81
C THR A 232 -2.82 -18.21 -21.35
N GLU A 233 -4.14 -18.01 -21.44
CA GLU A 233 -5.05 -19.00 -22.02
C GLU A 233 -4.62 -19.45 -23.42
N SER A 234 -4.13 -18.53 -24.25
CA SER A 234 -3.66 -18.84 -25.61
C SER A 234 -2.42 -19.75 -25.61
N GLU A 235 -1.53 -19.63 -24.64
CA GLU A 235 -0.37 -20.52 -24.48
C GLU A 235 -0.80 -21.89 -23.96
N VAL A 236 -1.67 -21.91 -22.96
CA VAL A 236 -2.17 -23.15 -22.35
C VAL A 236 -2.97 -24.00 -23.33
N CYS A 237 -3.80 -23.37 -24.16
CA CYS A 237 -4.60 -24.05 -25.20
C CYS A 237 -3.86 -24.29 -26.51
N GLY A 238 -2.69 -23.64 -26.70
CA GLY A 238 -1.87 -23.73 -27.89
C GLY A 238 -0.85 -24.87 -27.88
N GLN A 239 0.18 -24.73 -28.71
CA GLN A 239 1.32 -25.64 -28.70
C GLN A 239 2.18 -25.34 -27.47
N TRP A 240 2.31 -26.31 -26.57
CA TRP A 240 3.16 -26.18 -25.39
C TRP A 240 4.62 -26.42 -25.74
N ILE A 241 5.47 -25.43 -25.49
CA ILE A 241 6.89 -25.45 -25.87
C ILE A 241 7.84 -25.38 -24.66
N HIS A 242 7.27 -25.34 -23.46
CA HIS A 242 8.04 -25.20 -22.21
C HIS A 242 8.56 -26.54 -21.71
N GLY A 243 9.68 -26.52 -20.96
CA GLY A 243 10.29 -27.70 -20.35
C GLY A 243 9.61 -28.18 -19.05
N TYR A 244 8.53 -27.55 -18.64
CA TYR A 244 7.67 -27.90 -17.50
C TYR A 244 6.24 -28.16 -17.99
N THR A 245 5.39 -28.75 -17.14
CA THR A 245 4.04 -29.13 -17.52
C THR A 245 3.06 -27.96 -17.45
N ARG A 246 1.91 -28.09 -18.14
CA ARG A 246 0.79 -27.12 -18.02
C ARG A 246 0.24 -27.07 -16.60
N GLU A 247 0.19 -28.20 -15.93
CA GLU A 247 -0.27 -28.33 -14.55
C GLU A 247 0.62 -27.51 -13.60
N GLU A 248 1.95 -27.63 -13.74
CA GLU A 248 2.89 -26.83 -12.93
C GLU A 248 2.77 -25.33 -13.22
N ALA A 249 2.46 -24.96 -14.46
CA ALA A 249 2.31 -23.56 -14.85
C ALA A 249 1.02 -22.93 -14.34
N CYS A 250 -0.12 -23.61 -14.54
CA CYS A 250 -1.46 -23.02 -14.41
C CYS A 250 -2.20 -23.45 -13.15
N PHE A 251 -1.79 -24.55 -12.54
CA PHE A 251 -2.38 -25.09 -11.32
C PHE A 251 -1.29 -25.37 -10.28
N PRO A 252 -0.51 -24.36 -9.91
CA PRO A 252 0.58 -24.54 -8.96
C PRO A 252 0.02 -24.96 -7.59
N ASN A 253 0.27 -26.21 -7.21
CA ASN A 253 -0.22 -26.82 -5.96
C ASN A 253 0.53 -26.32 -4.72
#